data_21f3f57aea767fdc28d5a9a3a4158573
#
_entry.id   21f3f57aea767fdc28d5a9a3a4158573
#
_cell.length_a   1.000
_cell.length_b   1.000
_cell.length_c   1.000
_cell.angle_alpha   90.00
_cell.angle_beta   90.00
_cell.angle_gamma   90.00
#
_symmetry.space_group_name_H-M   'P 1'
#
loop_
_entity.id
_entity.type
_entity.pdbx_description
1 polymer ?
#
loop_
_entity_poly.entity_id
_entity_poly.type
_entity_poly.pdbx_seq_one_letter_code
_entity_poly.pdbx_strand_id
1 'polypeptide(L)'
;MKTTFTDDQLRAQILYYLWNQGSWSEIYTNLDKLIRRLSNVVKNNGKNTIKKIEELVKWNWVLPRKNWETISLNPVSKSQIKQYIETHLIK
;
A
#
# COMPACT_ATOMS: atom_id res chain seq x y z
N MET A 1 3.74 -2.61 -19.77
CA MET A 1 4.61 -1.43 -19.63
C MET A 1 4.52 -0.90 -18.21
N LYS A 2 5.66 -0.58 -17.61
CA LYS A 2 5.70 -0.06 -16.25
C LYS A 2 5.52 1.45 -16.24
N THR A 3 4.81 1.95 -15.24
CA THR A 3 4.51 3.36 -15.09
C THR A 3 5.38 3.98 -13.99
N THR A 4 5.82 5.21 -14.21
CA THR A 4 6.47 5.99 -13.16
C THR A 4 5.40 6.72 -12.37
N PHE A 5 5.29 6.42 -11.10
CA PHE A 5 4.32 7.06 -10.21
C PHE A 5 4.99 8.14 -9.38
N THR A 6 4.23 9.21 -9.09
CA THR A 6 4.63 10.13 -8.03
C THR A 6 4.57 9.41 -6.69
N ASP A 7 5.14 10.01 -5.65
CA ASP A 7 5.09 9.41 -4.33
C ASP A 7 3.65 9.19 -3.86
N ASP A 8 2.78 10.18 -4.07
CA ASP A 8 1.37 10.07 -3.69
C ASP A 8 0.66 8.98 -4.47
N GLN A 9 0.95 8.88 -5.76
CA GLN A 9 0.34 7.85 -6.61
C GLN A 9 0.78 6.45 -6.20
N LEU A 10 2.05 6.28 -5.83
CA LEU A 10 2.54 4.99 -5.38
C LEU A 10 1.91 4.60 -4.04
N ARG A 11 1.80 5.53 -3.09
CA ARG A 11 1.09 5.26 -1.84
C ARG A 11 -0.35 4.87 -2.09
N ALA A 12 -1.02 5.57 -3.01
CA ALA A 12 -2.41 5.25 -3.37
C ALA A 12 -2.53 3.85 -3.98
N GLN A 13 -1.58 3.44 -4.81
CA GLN A 13 -1.57 2.08 -5.37
C GLN A 13 -1.42 1.01 -4.29
N ILE A 14 -0.56 1.25 -3.32
CA ILE A 14 -0.37 0.34 -2.20
C ILE A 14 -1.67 0.21 -1.40
N LEU A 15 -2.27 1.34 -1.05
CA LEU A 15 -3.52 1.36 -0.28
C LEU A 15 -4.64 0.71 -1.05
N TYR A 16 -4.74 0.96 -2.34
CA TYR A 16 -5.77 0.39 -3.20
C TYR A 16 -5.65 -1.12 -3.30
N TYR A 17 -4.42 -1.62 -3.44
CA TYR A 17 -4.20 -3.07 -3.44
C TYR A 17 -4.70 -3.71 -2.16
N LEU A 18 -4.33 -3.15 -1.01
CA LEU A 18 -4.77 -3.66 0.29
C LEU A 18 -6.29 -3.54 0.45
N TRP A 19 -6.85 -2.45 -0.03
CA TRP A 19 -8.31 -2.24 0.00
C TRP A 19 -9.03 -3.36 -0.76
N ASN A 20 -8.56 -3.66 -1.96
CA ASN A 20 -9.17 -4.71 -2.80
C ASN A 20 -9.02 -6.10 -2.23
N GLN A 21 -7.95 -6.35 -1.46
CA GLN A 21 -7.74 -7.63 -0.79
C GLN A 21 -8.59 -7.76 0.48
N GLY A 22 -9.26 -6.69 0.89
CA GLY A 22 -9.99 -6.68 2.13
C GLY A 22 -9.09 -6.80 3.35
N SER A 23 -7.86 -6.30 3.25
CA SER A 23 -6.84 -6.45 4.29
C SER A 23 -7.01 -5.42 5.38
N TRP A 24 -8.02 -5.59 6.21
CA TRP A 24 -8.32 -4.70 7.32
C TRP A 24 -8.03 -5.39 8.65
N SER A 25 -7.37 -4.69 9.56
CA SER A 25 -7.16 -5.14 10.94
C SER A 25 -6.48 -6.51 11.01
N GLU A 26 -7.23 -7.57 11.25
CA GLU A 26 -6.70 -8.92 11.42
C GLU A 26 -6.66 -9.74 10.12
N ILE A 27 -7.07 -9.16 9.02
CA ILE A 27 -6.97 -9.79 7.70
C ILE A 27 -5.74 -9.24 7.00
N TYR A 28 -4.70 -10.06 6.89
CA TYR A 28 -3.36 -9.61 6.46
C TYR A 28 -3.07 -10.00 5.02
N THR A 29 -2.28 -9.13 4.35
CA THR A 29 -1.72 -9.42 3.04
C THR A 29 -0.21 -9.65 3.19
N ASN A 30 0.31 -10.68 2.53
CA ASN A 30 1.74 -10.96 2.51
C ASN A 30 2.47 -9.83 1.79
N LEU A 31 3.50 -9.28 2.44
CA LEU A 31 4.23 -8.13 1.90
C LEU A 31 4.95 -8.47 0.60
N ASP A 32 5.58 -9.64 0.51
CA ASP A 32 6.25 -10.05 -0.72
C ASP A 32 5.28 -10.14 -1.89
N LYS A 33 4.08 -10.62 -1.65
CA LYS A 33 3.04 -10.73 -2.67
C LYS A 33 2.63 -9.35 -3.19
N LEU A 34 2.48 -8.39 -2.28
CA LEU A 34 2.19 -7.01 -2.64
C LEU A 34 3.31 -6.43 -3.51
N ILE A 35 4.56 -6.60 -3.08
CA ILE A 35 5.71 -6.07 -3.79
C ILE A 35 5.81 -6.68 -5.19
N ARG A 36 5.62 -7.98 -5.32
CA ARG A 36 5.63 -8.65 -6.63
C ARG A 36 4.54 -8.13 -7.53
N ARG A 37 3.35 -7.93 -6.97
CA ARG A 37 2.22 -7.42 -7.76
C ARG A 37 2.51 -6.03 -8.29
N LEU A 38 3.00 -5.14 -7.44
CA LEU A 38 3.32 -3.78 -7.84
C LEU A 38 4.54 -3.71 -8.75
N SER A 39 5.47 -4.65 -8.65
CA SER A 39 6.65 -4.67 -9.51
C SER A 39 6.31 -4.84 -10.99
N ASN A 40 5.12 -5.34 -11.30
CA ASN A 40 4.65 -5.47 -12.66
C ASN A 40 4.15 -4.16 -13.25
N VAL A 41 3.86 -3.16 -12.42
CA VAL A 41 3.27 -1.90 -12.88
C VAL A 41 4.07 -0.68 -12.47
N VAL A 42 4.96 -0.79 -11.49
CA VAL A 42 5.72 0.35 -10.94
C VAL A 42 7.19 0.25 -11.32
N LYS A 43 7.73 1.34 -11.84
CA LYS A 43 9.15 1.46 -12.14
C LYS A 43 9.94 1.62 -10.84
N ASN A 44 11.13 1.01 -10.75
CA ASN A 44 12.00 1.07 -9.55
C ASN A 44 11.28 0.62 -8.27
N ASN A 45 10.59 -0.45 -8.37
CA ASN A 45 9.52 -0.85 -7.48
C ASN A 45 9.92 -1.33 -6.08
N GLY A 46 11.02 -2.07 -5.95
CA GLY A 46 11.33 -2.76 -4.70
C GLY A 46 11.56 -1.82 -3.53
N LYS A 47 12.65 -1.07 -3.57
CA LYS A 47 13.05 -0.18 -2.48
C LYS A 47 12.06 0.95 -2.25
N ASN A 48 11.55 1.53 -3.34
CA ASN A 48 10.64 2.66 -3.25
C ASN A 48 9.28 2.23 -2.67
N THR A 49 8.79 1.06 -3.07
CA THR A 49 7.55 0.52 -2.54
C THR A 49 7.65 0.30 -1.02
N ILE A 50 8.74 -0.33 -0.57
CA ILE A 50 8.97 -0.57 0.85
C ILE A 50 9.01 0.75 1.62
N LYS A 51 9.71 1.75 1.07
CA LYS A 51 9.81 3.07 1.68
C LYS A 51 8.45 3.72 1.87
N LYS A 52 7.59 3.63 0.86
CA LYS A 52 6.24 4.19 0.93
C LYS A 52 5.37 3.44 1.93
N ILE A 53 5.53 2.13 2.04
CA ILE A 53 4.83 1.35 3.06
C ILE A 53 5.27 1.78 4.46
N GLU A 54 6.57 2.00 4.67
CA GLU A 54 7.08 2.49 5.95
C GLU A 54 6.47 3.85 6.31
N GLU A 55 6.32 4.74 5.34
CA GLU A 55 5.69 6.03 5.55
C GLU A 55 4.23 5.86 5.97
N LEU A 56 3.50 4.97 5.30
CA LEU A 56 2.11 4.71 5.64
C LEU A 56 1.95 4.11 7.04
N VAL A 57 2.92 3.33 7.48
CA VAL A 57 2.95 2.83 8.84
C VAL A 57 3.14 3.97 9.84
N LYS A 58 4.00 4.92 9.53
CA LYS A 58 4.20 6.12 10.37
C LYS A 58 2.92 6.96 10.46
N TRP A 59 2.11 6.95 9.43
CA TRP A 59 0.83 7.66 9.42
C TRP A 59 -0.28 6.90 10.16
N ASN A 60 0.01 5.68 10.64
CA ASN A 60 -0.96 4.77 11.25
C ASN A 60 -2.07 4.32 10.30
N TRP A 61 -1.78 4.32 9.01
CA TRP A 61 -2.73 3.83 7.99
C TRP A 61 -2.51 2.37 7.64
N VAL A 62 -1.28 1.86 7.86
CA VAL A 62 -0.90 0.47 7.60
C VAL A 62 -0.35 -0.13 8.88
N LEU A 63 -0.74 -1.36 9.17
CA LEU A 63 -0.33 -2.09 10.36
C LEU A 63 0.57 -3.26 9.96
N PRO A 64 1.86 -3.23 10.33
CA PRO A 64 2.76 -4.36 10.05
C PRO A 64 2.58 -5.47 11.09
N ARG A 65 2.70 -6.73 10.66
CA ARG A 65 2.62 -7.90 11.53
C ARG A 65 3.72 -8.89 11.18
N LYS A 66 4.05 -9.78 12.11
CA LYS A 66 5.04 -10.86 11.91
C LYS A 66 6.37 -10.34 11.38
N ASN A 67 6.90 -9.32 12.04
CA ASN A 67 8.18 -8.71 11.65
C ASN A 67 8.17 -8.26 10.18
N TRP A 68 7.10 -7.60 9.75
CA TRP A 68 6.97 -7.08 8.40
C TRP A 68 6.74 -8.15 7.32
N GLU A 69 6.41 -9.38 7.71
CA GLU A 69 6.01 -10.39 6.72
C GLU A 69 4.64 -10.12 6.13
N THR A 70 3.76 -9.53 6.93
CA THR A 70 2.39 -9.22 6.51
C THR A 70 2.01 -7.82 6.94
N ILE A 71 1.05 -7.23 6.21
CA ILE A 71 0.53 -5.90 6.52
C ILE A 71 -0.98 -5.88 6.33
N SER A 72 -1.64 -4.92 6.98
CA SER A 72 -3.07 -4.70 6.82
C SER A 72 -3.36 -3.22 6.93
N LEU A 73 -4.57 -2.81 6.53
CA LEU A 73 -5.03 -1.43 6.68
C LEU A 73 -5.61 -1.20 8.08
N ASN A 74 -5.41 0.01 8.58
CA ASN A 74 -5.96 0.41 9.87
C ASN A 74 -7.39 0.92 9.69
N PRO A 75 -8.41 0.23 10.24
CA PRO A 75 -9.80 0.64 10.04
C PRO A 75 -10.14 2.00 10.68
N VAL A 76 -9.36 2.44 11.66
CA VAL A 76 -9.54 3.77 12.27
C VAL A 76 -9.31 4.88 11.24
N SER A 77 -8.45 4.63 10.25
CA SER A 77 -8.11 5.62 9.22
C SER A 77 -8.85 5.39 7.91
N LYS A 78 -9.92 4.61 7.92
CA LYS A 78 -10.64 4.20 6.70
C LYS A 78 -11.06 5.38 5.83
N SER A 79 -11.62 6.42 6.41
CA SER A 79 -12.09 7.60 5.67
C SER A 79 -10.95 8.33 4.97
N GLN A 80 -9.84 8.52 5.69
CA GLN A 80 -8.67 9.18 5.12
C GLN A 80 -8.04 8.33 4.02
N ILE A 81 -7.96 7.03 4.22
CA ILE A 81 -7.42 6.10 3.23
C ILE A 81 -8.27 6.13 1.95
N LYS A 82 -9.57 6.08 2.10
CA LYS A 82 -10.49 6.13 0.95
C LYS A 82 -10.31 7.43 0.17
N GLN A 83 -10.28 8.55 0.86
CA GLN A 83 -10.12 9.85 0.21
C GLN A 83 -8.78 9.96 -0.50
N TYR A 84 -7.72 9.45 0.09
CA TYR A 84 -6.38 9.46 -0.49
C TYR A 84 -6.35 8.65 -1.79
N ILE A 85 -6.93 7.46 -1.77
CA ILE A 85 -7.02 6.60 -2.95
C ILE A 85 -7.78 7.32 -4.06
N GLU A 86 -8.92 7.91 -3.75
CA GLU A 86 -9.74 8.60 -4.74
C GLU A 86 -9.03 9.81 -5.34
N THR A 87 -8.23 10.49 -4.55
CA THR A 87 -7.51 11.70 -4.97
C THR A 87 -6.30 11.38 -5.85
N HIS A 88 -5.56 10.34 -5.52
CA HIS A 88 -4.23 10.12 -6.10
C HIS A 88 -4.10 8.88 -6.98
N LEU A 89 -5.07 7.99 -6.97
CA LEU A 89 -4.96 6.75 -7.75
C LEU A 89 -5.00 7.05 -9.25
N ILE A 90 -4.05 6.47 -9.97
CA ILE A 90 -4.08 6.51 -11.44
C ILE A 90 -5.07 5.45 -11.92
N LYS A 91 -6.04 5.87 -12.68
CA LYS A 91 -7.04 4.98 -13.26
C LYS A 91 -6.74 4.60 -14.69
#